data_317cd6f450d61c7be94a2e32525e3381
#
_entry.id   317cd6f450d61c7be94a2e32525e3381
#
_cell.length_a   1.000
_cell.length_b   1.000
_cell.length_c   1.000
_cell.angle_alpha   90.00
_cell.angle_beta   90.00
_cell.angle_gamma   90.00
#
_symmetry.space_group_name_H-M   'P 1'
#
loop_
_entity.id
_entity.type
_entity.pdbx_description
1 polymer ?
#
loop_
_entity_poly.entity_id
_entity_poly.type
_entity_poly.pdbx_seq_one_letter_code
_entity_poly.pdbx_strand_id
1 'polypeptide(L)'
;MSSDRMMEYYYSMGQDCLTNGALDDAVTYFRKAANMGADEAAYEICAIGRQMETGDGVEKNEEKAESCYKIGVEYGIEKASLYLGEMYLRGIHGGKPNPRKARRALEDASDMGNREAAALLGKAYDEGLLGKVNPKQAFRYYLLAAERGDTSSMLMIGLFYAQGTSVAKDLTAAEMWIRKGREEGDADGDQTLRVFLSVASSEYITGAAGKVDPAKAWQMAEEAEALGDKDVFYRLGKTYSAASNQKDHLPKAFECYKRAAENGIPAAMAALGLCYEAGLGIEEDIARAVSLYKRS
;
A
#
# COMPACT_ATOMS: atom_id res chain seq x y z
N MET A 1 -8.37 40.81 34.45
CA MET A 1 -8.95 39.55 33.98
C MET A 1 -8.13 38.40 34.48
N SER A 2 -8.73 37.30 34.89
CA SER A 2 -7.97 36.06 35.14
C SER A 2 -7.37 35.56 33.83
N SER A 3 -6.26 34.77 33.92
CA SER A 3 -5.62 34.17 32.76
C SER A 3 -6.63 33.41 31.89
N ASP A 4 -7.49 32.60 32.51
CA ASP A 4 -8.50 31.77 31.83
C ASP A 4 -9.51 32.63 31.04
N ARG A 5 -10.00 33.71 31.62
CA ARG A 5 -10.93 34.64 30.91
C ARG A 5 -10.25 35.33 29.73
N MET A 6 -8.95 35.60 29.81
CA MET A 6 -8.19 36.18 28.70
C MET A 6 -7.98 35.17 27.59
N MET A 7 -7.69 33.90 27.94
CA MET A 7 -7.58 32.79 27.02
C MET A 7 -8.88 32.56 26.23
N GLU A 8 -10.01 32.45 26.96
CA GLU A 8 -11.36 32.33 26.36
C GLU A 8 -11.68 33.51 25.44
N TYR A 9 -11.36 34.74 25.87
CA TYR A 9 -11.56 35.94 25.06
C TYR A 9 -10.77 35.84 23.72
N TYR A 10 -9.48 35.48 23.76
CA TYR A 10 -8.71 35.35 22.53
C TYR A 10 -9.20 34.21 21.64
N TYR A 11 -9.62 33.09 22.22
CA TYR A 11 -10.19 31.99 21.46
C TYR A 11 -11.50 32.43 20.75
N SER A 12 -12.42 33.09 21.46
CA SER A 12 -13.65 33.63 20.89
C SER A 12 -13.38 34.65 19.77
N MET A 13 -12.43 35.56 19.96
CA MET A 13 -12.02 36.52 18.92
C MET A 13 -11.45 35.80 17.67
N GLY A 14 -10.73 34.71 17.87
CA GLY A 14 -10.25 33.88 16.79
C GLY A 14 -11.39 33.23 15.98
N GLN A 15 -12.40 32.72 16.67
CA GLN A 15 -13.61 32.15 16.04
C GLN A 15 -14.43 33.22 15.29
N ASP A 16 -14.60 34.41 15.86
CA ASP A 16 -15.28 35.53 15.21
C ASP A 16 -14.54 35.95 13.92
N CYS A 17 -13.21 36.06 13.97
CA CYS A 17 -12.40 36.38 12.81
C CYS A 17 -12.51 35.28 11.74
N LEU A 18 -12.47 33.99 12.12
CA LEU A 18 -12.62 32.86 11.22
C LEU A 18 -13.99 32.90 10.51
N THR A 19 -15.05 33.13 11.25
CA THR A 19 -16.42 33.23 10.71
C THR A 19 -16.56 34.38 9.70
N ASN A 20 -15.84 35.47 9.93
CA ASN A 20 -15.83 36.64 9.04
C ASN A 20 -14.82 36.54 7.88
N GLY A 21 -14.10 35.42 7.77
CA GLY A 21 -13.11 35.20 6.73
C GLY A 21 -11.78 35.94 6.93
N ALA A 22 -11.56 36.54 8.09
CA ALA A 22 -10.33 37.27 8.46
C ALA A 22 -9.26 36.29 9.00
N LEU A 23 -8.74 35.41 8.12
CA LEU A 23 -7.91 34.26 8.52
C LEU A 23 -6.60 34.67 9.21
N ASP A 24 -5.93 35.73 8.77
CA ASP A 24 -4.67 36.20 9.38
C ASP A 24 -4.89 36.69 10.81
N ASP A 25 -6.01 37.37 11.04
CA ASP A 25 -6.43 37.82 12.40
C ASP A 25 -6.83 36.62 13.27
N ALA A 26 -7.56 35.66 12.68
CA ALA A 26 -7.91 34.42 13.37
C ALA A 26 -6.66 33.66 13.86
N VAL A 27 -5.67 33.46 13.01
CA VAL A 27 -4.37 32.84 13.38
C VAL A 27 -3.70 33.62 14.52
N THR A 28 -3.72 34.95 14.44
CA THR A 28 -3.12 35.81 15.47
C THR A 28 -3.81 35.63 16.83
N TYR A 29 -5.13 35.60 16.87
CA TYR A 29 -5.91 35.42 18.11
C TYR A 29 -5.78 33.99 18.64
N PHE A 30 -5.87 32.98 17.79
CA PHE A 30 -5.67 31.58 18.21
C PHE A 30 -4.26 31.35 18.74
N ARG A 31 -3.23 31.97 18.16
CA ARG A 31 -1.86 31.86 18.70
C ARG A 31 -1.76 32.47 20.10
N LYS A 32 -2.46 33.59 20.36
CA LYS A 32 -2.52 34.18 21.72
C LYS A 32 -3.22 33.26 22.70
N ALA A 33 -4.31 32.62 22.29
CA ALA A 33 -5.04 31.66 23.10
C ALA A 33 -4.20 30.41 23.40
N ALA A 34 -3.53 29.86 22.38
CA ALA A 34 -2.65 28.70 22.51
C ALA A 34 -1.46 28.97 23.45
N ASN A 35 -0.86 30.18 23.41
CA ASN A 35 0.18 30.61 24.33
C ASN A 35 -0.28 30.67 25.79
N MET A 36 -1.59 30.71 26.02
CA MET A 36 -2.20 30.71 27.34
C MET A 36 -2.75 29.35 27.78
N GLY A 37 -2.52 28.31 26.93
CA GLY A 37 -2.90 26.92 27.23
C GLY A 37 -4.19 26.44 26.58
N ALA A 38 -4.73 27.17 25.59
CA ALA A 38 -5.85 26.68 24.77
C ALA A 38 -5.29 25.74 23.68
N ASP A 39 -5.20 24.44 23.97
CA ASP A 39 -4.66 23.45 23.03
C ASP A 39 -5.48 23.40 21.73
N GLU A 40 -6.83 23.55 21.82
CA GLU A 40 -7.72 23.58 20.67
C GLU A 40 -7.37 24.69 19.67
N ALA A 41 -6.84 25.82 20.14
CA ALA A 41 -6.47 26.92 19.27
C ALA A 41 -5.33 26.56 18.31
N ALA A 42 -4.41 25.70 18.72
CA ALA A 42 -3.35 25.20 17.84
C ALA A 42 -3.89 24.30 16.72
N TYR A 43 -4.93 23.49 16.99
CA TYR A 43 -5.60 22.70 15.97
C TYR A 43 -6.34 23.59 14.97
N GLU A 44 -6.99 24.68 15.45
CA GLU A 44 -7.66 25.64 14.56
C GLU A 44 -6.67 26.32 13.61
N ILE A 45 -5.48 26.69 14.10
CA ILE A 45 -4.41 27.22 13.23
C ILE A 45 -4.03 26.24 12.14
N CYS A 46 -3.90 24.94 12.48
CA CYS A 46 -3.61 23.89 11.49
C CYS A 46 -4.74 23.72 10.48
N ALA A 47 -6.01 23.81 10.93
CA ALA A 47 -7.17 23.74 10.05
C ALA A 47 -7.20 24.92 9.05
N ILE A 48 -6.93 26.14 9.53
CA ILE A 48 -6.77 27.33 8.67
C ILE A 48 -5.63 27.11 7.66
N GLY A 49 -4.49 26.55 8.11
CA GLY A 49 -3.39 26.17 7.21
C GLY A 49 -3.86 25.23 6.11
N ARG A 50 -4.70 24.24 6.43
CA ARG A 50 -5.24 23.30 5.44
C ARG A 50 -6.15 23.97 4.42
N GLN A 51 -7.03 24.86 4.86
CA GLN A 51 -7.88 25.66 3.96
C GLN A 51 -7.02 26.50 3.00
N MET A 52 -5.99 27.19 3.51
CA MET A 52 -5.09 27.98 2.69
C MET A 52 -4.26 27.13 1.71
N GLU A 53 -3.91 25.91 2.08
CA GLU A 53 -3.17 24.99 1.22
C GLU A 53 -4.03 24.47 0.06
N THR A 54 -5.26 24.08 0.35
CA THR A 54 -6.18 23.51 -0.63
C THR A 54 -6.94 24.56 -1.44
N GLY A 55 -7.13 25.74 -0.90
CA GLY A 55 -8.00 26.77 -1.45
C GLY A 55 -9.49 26.52 -1.19
N ASP A 56 -9.82 25.72 -0.17
CA ASP A 56 -11.20 25.38 0.18
C ASP A 56 -11.91 26.55 0.86
N GLY A 57 -12.78 27.23 0.11
CA GLY A 57 -13.51 28.40 0.55
C GLY A 57 -12.67 29.67 0.72
N VAL A 58 -11.37 29.63 0.42
CA VAL A 58 -10.44 30.75 0.56
C VAL A 58 -9.45 30.78 -0.60
N GLU A 59 -8.77 31.92 -0.80
CA GLU A 59 -7.67 31.98 -1.77
C GLU A 59 -6.50 31.07 -1.34
N LYS A 60 -6.06 30.22 -2.28
CA LYS A 60 -4.94 29.32 -2.03
C LYS A 60 -3.65 30.10 -1.75
N ASN A 61 -3.00 29.82 -0.61
CA ASN A 61 -1.75 30.42 -0.20
C ASN A 61 -0.87 29.44 0.58
N GLU A 62 0.00 28.76 -0.14
CA GLU A 62 0.89 27.74 0.43
C GLU A 62 1.94 28.29 1.41
N GLU A 63 2.36 29.58 1.28
CA GLU A 63 3.32 30.19 2.24
C GLU A 63 2.67 30.43 3.59
N LYS A 64 1.41 30.93 3.58
CA LYS A 64 0.66 31.10 4.82
C LYS A 64 0.32 29.75 5.44
N ALA A 65 -0.04 28.73 4.61
CA ALA A 65 -0.26 27.37 5.08
C ALA A 65 0.99 26.79 5.75
N GLU A 66 2.18 26.92 5.14
CA GLU A 66 3.45 26.52 5.75
C GLU A 66 3.66 27.20 7.11
N SER A 67 3.35 28.50 7.17
CA SER A 67 3.48 29.26 8.43
C SER A 67 2.54 28.78 9.53
N CYS A 68 1.29 28.47 9.19
CA CYS A 68 0.31 27.88 10.10
C CYS A 68 0.77 26.53 10.63
N TYR A 69 1.28 25.65 9.74
CA TYR A 69 1.78 24.35 10.15
C TYR A 69 3.04 24.45 11.02
N LYS A 70 3.95 25.39 10.76
CA LYS A 70 5.10 25.64 11.64
C LYS A 70 4.66 26.07 13.05
N ILE A 71 3.61 26.88 13.15
CA ILE A 71 3.01 27.21 14.43
C ILE A 71 2.44 25.95 15.10
N GLY A 72 1.69 25.12 14.35
CA GLY A 72 1.17 23.85 14.88
C GLY A 72 2.27 22.93 15.41
N VAL A 73 3.42 22.85 14.72
CA VAL A 73 4.59 22.09 15.20
C VAL A 73 5.14 22.65 16.51
N GLU A 74 5.19 23.99 16.69
CA GLU A 74 5.61 24.62 17.96
C GLU A 74 4.75 24.15 19.14
N TYR A 75 3.48 23.82 18.90
CA TYR A 75 2.52 23.32 19.91
C TYR A 75 2.38 21.80 19.94
N GLY A 76 3.26 21.06 19.23
CA GLY A 76 3.28 19.59 19.26
C GLY A 76 2.10 18.94 18.52
N ILE A 77 1.53 19.60 17.52
CA ILE A 77 0.47 19.04 16.70
C ILE A 77 1.09 18.10 15.63
N GLU A 78 0.93 16.81 15.80
CA GLU A 78 1.50 15.78 14.93
C GLU A 78 1.08 15.95 13.45
N LYS A 79 -0.20 16.30 13.22
CA LYS A 79 -0.75 16.54 11.88
C LYS A 79 -0.07 17.73 11.18
N ALA A 80 0.35 18.73 11.92
CA ALA A 80 1.09 19.86 11.36
C ALA A 80 2.44 19.42 10.78
N SER A 81 3.14 18.54 11.49
CA SER A 81 4.38 17.94 11.00
C SER A 81 4.16 17.05 9.77
N LEU A 82 3.07 16.27 9.75
CA LEU A 82 2.67 15.49 8.58
C LEU A 82 2.44 16.39 7.35
N TYR A 83 1.62 17.43 7.48
CA TYR A 83 1.30 18.35 6.38
C TYR A 83 2.54 19.10 5.86
N LEU A 84 3.44 19.52 6.76
CA LEU A 84 4.74 20.09 6.33
C LEU A 84 5.57 19.07 5.53
N GLY A 85 5.58 17.82 5.96
CA GLY A 85 6.26 16.75 5.25
C GLY A 85 5.73 16.55 3.85
N GLU A 86 4.41 16.48 3.69
CA GLU A 86 3.74 16.39 2.39
C GLU A 86 4.06 17.59 1.49
N MET A 87 3.96 18.81 2.03
CA MET A 87 4.28 20.03 1.29
C MET A 87 5.72 20.03 0.80
N TYR A 88 6.68 19.63 1.64
CA TYR A 88 8.10 19.59 1.27
C TYR A 88 8.41 18.45 0.27
N LEU A 89 7.68 17.34 0.28
CA LEU A 89 7.81 16.28 -0.73
C LEU A 89 7.31 16.75 -2.10
N ARG A 90 6.20 17.46 -2.13
CA ARG A 90 5.61 17.99 -3.36
C ARG A 90 6.37 19.20 -3.90
N GLY A 91 6.97 19.99 -3.03
CA GLY A 91 7.48 21.34 -3.29
C GLY A 91 6.39 22.40 -3.11
N ILE A 92 6.76 23.52 -2.50
CA ILE A 92 5.85 24.65 -2.22
C ILE A 92 5.81 25.55 -3.42
N HIS A 93 4.66 26.06 -3.81
CA HIS A 93 4.41 26.96 -4.98
C HIS A 93 4.93 26.41 -6.33
N GLY A 94 4.84 25.11 -6.54
CA GLY A 94 5.41 24.49 -7.73
C GLY A 94 6.94 24.51 -7.75
N GLY A 95 7.56 24.87 -6.64
CA GLY A 95 9.00 24.81 -6.44
C GLY A 95 9.52 23.37 -6.36
N LYS A 96 10.85 23.23 -6.26
CA LYS A 96 11.46 21.90 -6.15
C LYS A 96 11.17 21.29 -4.78
N PRO A 97 10.95 19.96 -4.70
CA PRO A 97 10.89 19.22 -3.46
C PRO A 97 12.09 19.51 -2.56
N ASN A 98 11.86 19.48 -1.25
CA ASN A 98 12.92 19.58 -0.26
C ASN A 98 13.01 18.30 0.59
N PRO A 99 13.75 17.29 0.14
CA PRO A 99 13.81 15.99 0.81
C PRO A 99 14.29 16.03 2.25
N ARG A 100 15.18 16.99 2.58
CA ARG A 100 15.70 17.10 3.95
C ARG A 100 14.64 17.61 4.92
N LYS A 101 13.90 18.66 4.53
CA LYS A 101 12.80 19.19 5.35
C LYS A 101 11.65 18.20 5.42
N ALA A 102 11.29 17.56 4.29
CA ALA A 102 10.27 16.56 4.24
C ALA A 102 10.55 15.41 5.20
N ARG A 103 11.75 14.82 5.11
CA ARG A 103 12.15 13.73 6.00
C ARG A 103 12.04 14.11 7.46
N ARG A 104 12.62 15.25 7.87
CA ARG A 104 12.57 15.69 9.26
C ARG A 104 11.15 15.86 9.77
N ALA A 105 10.30 16.54 9.01
CA ALA A 105 8.92 16.78 9.42
C ALA A 105 8.12 15.47 9.53
N LEU A 106 8.32 14.52 8.60
CA LEU A 106 7.66 13.22 8.65
C LEU A 106 8.20 12.33 9.77
N GLU A 107 9.51 12.38 10.07
CA GLU A 107 10.12 11.70 11.22
C GLU A 107 9.55 12.25 12.52
N ASP A 108 9.48 13.59 12.68
CA ASP A 108 8.87 14.23 13.84
C ASP A 108 7.40 13.79 14.02
N ALA A 109 6.60 13.77 12.97
CA ALA A 109 5.20 13.31 13.02
C ALA A 109 5.10 11.81 13.36
N SER A 110 5.95 10.99 12.76
CA SER A 110 6.00 9.56 13.03
C SER A 110 6.40 9.27 14.48
N ASP A 111 7.39 10.00 15.03
CA ASP A 111 7.83 9.82 16.42
C ASP A 111 6.72 10.22 17.41
N MET A 112 5.84 11.14 17.05
CA MET A 112 4.63 11.48 17.80
C MET A 112 3.49 10.45 17.65
N GLY A 113 3.69 9.37 16.92
CA GLY A 113 2.71 8.28 16.79
C GLY A 113 1.87 8.33 15.52
N ASN A 114 2.04 9.32 14.64
CA ASN A 114 1.26 9.43 13.42
C ASN A 114 1.57 8.28 12.45
N ARG A 115 0.56 7.42 12.16
CA ARG A 115 0.73 6.27 11.28
C ARG A 115 0.86 6.66 9.82
N GLU A 116 0.16 7.72 9.39
CA GLU A 116 0.20 8.22 8.01
C GLU A 116 1.59 8.77 7.66
N ALA A 117 2.23 9.47 8.61
CA ALA A 117 3.60 9.93 8.44
C ALA A 117 4.59 8.76 8.30
N ALA A 118 4.41 7.70 9.09
CA ALA A 118 5.23 6.49 8.97
C ALA A 118 5.01 5.82 7.60
N ALA A 119 3.75 5.66 7.15
CA ALA A 119 3.44 5.11 5.84
C ALA A 119 4.04 5.94 4.70
N LEU A 120 3.93 7.27 4.80
CA LEU A 120 4.49 8.19 3.81
C LEU A 120 6.02 8.17 3.78
N LEU A 121 6.69 8.01 4.94
CA LEU A 121 8.13 7.78 4.99
C LEU A 121 8.51 6.47 4.30
N GLY A 122 7.77 5.38 4.57
CA GLY A 122 7.95 4.11 3.89
C GLY A 122 7.93 4.29 2.38
N LYS A 123 6.87 4.89 1.87
CA LYS A 123 6.70 5.20 0.44
C LYS A 123 7.81 6.09 -0.10
N ALA A 124 8.15 7.15 0.62
CA ALA A 124 9.15 8.10 0.17
C ALA A 124 10.57 7.51 0.08
N TYR A 125 10.91 6.54 0.93
CA TYR A 125 12.14 5.77 0.82
C TYR A 125 12.09 4.73 -0.29
N ASP A 126 10.94 4.11 -0.52
CA ASP A 126 10.75 3.10 -1.57
C ASP A 126 10.82 3.72 -2.97
N GLU A 127 10.20 4.86 -3.17
CA GLU A 127 10.21 5.62 -4.43
C GLU A 127 11.45 6.52 -4.61
N GLY A 128 12.29 6.66 -3.59
CA GLY A 128 13.48 7.52 -3.64
C GLY A 128 13.19 9.02 -3.55
N LEU A 129 12.00 9.43 -3.10
CA LEU A 129 11.60 10.84 -2.97
C LEU A 129 12.46 11.61 -1.95
N LEU A 130 13.09 10.90 -1.02
CA LEU A 130 14.02 11.47 -0.04
C LEU A 130 15.48 11.44 -0.49
N GLY A 131 15.74 11.15 -1.78
CA GLY A 131 17.06 11.13 -2.41
C GLY A 131 17.29 9.85 -3.20
N LYS A 132 17.75 8.77 -2.56
CA LYS A 132 17.93 7.46 -3.18
C LYS A 132 16.92 6.47 -2.62
N VAL A 133 16.49 5.55 -3.47
CA VAL A 133 15.72 4.37 -3.05
C VAL A 133 16.45 3.66 -1.92
N ASN A 134 15.74 3.40 -0.83
CA ASN A 134 16.28 2.71 0.34
C ASN A 134 15.27 1.67 0.88
N PRO A 135 15.25 0.46 0.33
CA PRO A 135 14.27 -0.54 0.70
C PRO A 135 14.33 -0.97 2.17
N LYS A 136 15.51 -0.85 2.82
CA LYS A 136 15.63 -1.14 4.27
C LYS A 136 14.88 -0.13 5.13
N GLN A 137 14.99 1.16 4.79
CA GLN A 137 14.23 2.19 5.50
C GLN A 137 12.75 2.12 5.14
N ALA A 138 12.42 1.86 3.86
CA ALA A 138 11.04 1.66 3.44
C ALA A 138 10.37 0.55 4.25
N PHE A 139 10.97 -0.63 4.33
CA PHE A 139 10.46 -1.74 5.14
C PHE A 139 10.26 -1.35 6.61
N ARG A 140 11.25 -0.69 7.22
CA ARG A 140 11.17 -0.27 8.62
C ARG A 140 9.97 0.65 8.88
N TYR A 141 9.76 1.65 8.03
CA TYR A 141 8.68 2.60 8.21
C TYR A 141 7.31 2.04 7.83
N TYR A 142 7.22 1.19 6.80
CA TYR A 142 5.99 0.45 6.52
C TYR A 142 5.62 -0.50 7.67
N LEU A 143 6.61 -1.19 8.27
CA LEU A 143 6.34 -2.05 9.42
C LEU A 143 5.79 -1.25 10.59
N LEU A 144 6.41 -0.10 10.89
CA LEU A 144 5.93 0.80 11.94
C LEU A 144 4.50 1.30 11.68
N ALA A 145 4.17 1.65 10.44
CA ALA A 145 2.83 2.06 10.05
C ALA A 145 1.82 0.91 10.16
N ALA A 146 2.19 -0.29 9.69
CA ALA A 146 1.38 -1.49 9.76
C ALA A 146 1.08 -1.91 11.21
N GLU A 147 2.06 -1.82 12.11
CA GLU A 147 1.89 -2.07 13.55
C GLU A 147 0.92 -1.06 14.20
N ARG A 148 0.80 0.15 13.63
CA ARG A 148 -0.15 1.18 14.05
C ARG A 148 -1.50 1.10 13.33
N GLY A 149 -1.75 0.04 12.55
CA GLY A 149 -3.01 -0.21 11.88
C GLY A 149 -3.16 0.47 10.51
N ASP A 150 -2.06 0.77 9.82
CA ASP A 150 -2.12 1.20 8.41
C ASP A 150 -2.24 -0.03 7.50
N THR A 151 -3.40 -0.21 6.90
CA THR A 151 -3.74 -1.41 6.12
C THR A 151 -2.93 -1.51 4.83
N SER A 152 -2.72 -0.41 4.13
CA SER A 152 -1.90 -0.37 2.92
C SER A 152 -0.45 -0.73 3.21
N SER A 153 0.11 -0.29 4.35
CA SER A 153 1.44 -0.69 4.80
C SER A 153 1.51 -2.18 5.14
N MET A 154 0.42 -2.79 5.66
CA MET A 154 0.37 -4.24 5.87
C MET A 154 0.53 -5.00 4.54
N LEU A 155 -0.14 -4.56 3.47
CA LEU A 155 0.04 -5.14 2.14
C LEU A 155 1.48 -4.98 1.65
N MET A 156 2.06 -3.79 1.81
CA MET A 156 3.46 -3.53 1.42
C MET A 156 4.45 -4.44 2.16
N ILE A 157 4.29 -4.62 3.47
CA ILE A 157 5.12 -5.55 4.25
C ILE A 157 5.00 -6.98 3.72
N GLY A 158 3.79 -7.42 3.39
CA GLY A 158 3.56 -8.72 2.75
C GLY A 158 4.31 -8.87 1.43
N LEU A 159 4.31 -7.83 0.58
CA LEU A 159 5.06 -7.83 -0.67
C LEU A 159 6.59 -7.86 -0.46
N PHE A 160 7.12 -7.16 0.54
CA PHE A 160 8.53 -7.22 0.91
C PHE A 160 8.97 -8.64 1.31
N TYR A 161 8.17 -9.33 2.11
CA TYR A 161 8.42 -10.74 2.45
C TYR A 161 8.29 -11.67 1.24
N ALA A 162 7.28 -11.45 0.38
CA ALA A 162 7.09 -12.26 -0.84
C ALA A 162 8.26 -12.15 -1.81
N GLN A 163 8.82 -10.95 -1.96
CA GLN A 163 9.95 -10.69 -2.86
C GLN A 163 11.30 -11.02 -2.25
N GLY A 164 11.43 -11.00 -0.93
CA GLY A 164 12.70 -11.10 -0.24
C GLY A 164 13.53 -9.81 -0.33
N THR A 165 12.88 -8.66 -0.52
CA THR A 165 13.52 -7.35 -0.63
C THR A 165 13.77 -6.80 0.78
N SER A 166 15.03 -6.59 1.15
CA SER A 166 15.47 -6.10 2.47
C SER A 166 15.28 -7.06 3.66
N VAL A 167 14.48 -8.09 3.51
CA VAL A 167 14.25 -9.17 4.46
C VAL A 167 14.40 -10.51 3.74
N ALA A 168 14.64 -11.58 4.47
CA ALA A 168 14.63 -12.91 3.88
C ALA A 168 13.22 -13.21 3.31
N LYS A 169 13.17 -13.84 2.13
CA LYS A 169 11.92 -14.26 1.52
C LYS A 169 11.19 -15.23 2.44
N ASP A 170 9.92 -14.91 2.75
CA ASP A 170 9.04 -15.73 3.58
C ASP A 170 7.60 -15.60 3.09
N LEU A 171 7.14 -16.60 2.34
CA LEU A 171 5.77 -16.60 1.78
C LEU A 171 4.70 -16.79 2.86
N THR A 172 5.04 -17.37 4.02
CA THR A 172 4.09 -17.51 5.14
C THR A 172 3.87 -16.17 5.82
N ALA A 173 4.95 -15.43 6.10
CA ALA A 173 4.85 -14.08 6.61
C ALA A 173 4.16 -13.14 5.61
N ALA A 174 4.46 -13.29 4.32
CA ALA A 174 3.81 -12.53 3.26
C ALA A 174 2.30 -12.73 3.25
N GLU A 175 1.85 -14.00 3.25
CA GLU A 175 0.43 -14.37 3.29
C GLU A 175 -0.27 -13.78 4.51
N MET A 176 0.35 -13.91 5.69
CA MET A 176 -0.20 -13.40 6.95
C MET A 176 -0.45 -11.89 6.89
N TRP A 177 0.54 -11.11 6.43
CA TRP A 177 0.41 -9.66 6.37
C TRP A 177 -0.61 -9.20 5.33
N ILE A 178 -0.63 -9.83 4.13
CA ILE A 178 -1.60 -9.48 3.07
C ILE A 178 -3.03 -9.81 3.54
N ARG A 179 -3.25 -10.98 4.16
CA ARG A 179 -4.57 -11.33 4.70
C ARG A 179 -5.00 -10.36 5.79
N LYS A 180 -4.10 -9.99 6.69
CA LYS A 180 -4.39 -9.01 7.74
C LYS A 180 -4.82 -7.68 7.15
N GLY A 181 -4.09 -7.10 6.19
CA GLY A 181 -4.47 -5.85 5.54
C GLY A 181 -5.84 -5.93 4.85
N ARG A 182 -6.12 -7.05 4.18
CA ARG A 182 -7.43 -7.34 3.57
C ARG A 182 -8.56 -7.40 4.60
N GLU A 183 -8.37 -8.14 5.70
CA GLU A 183 -9.36 -8.32 6.77
C GLU A 183 -9.65 -7.02 7.51
N GLU A 184 -8.66 -6.15 7.65
CA GLU A 184 -8.82 -4.82 8.23
C GLU A 184 -9.38 -3.78 7.23
N GLY A 185 -9.75 -4.21 6.00
CA GLY A 185 -10.55 -3.43 5.06
C GLY A 185 -9.75 -2.60 4.06
N ASP A 186 -8.50 -2.98 3.77
CA ASP A 186 -7.76 -2.32 2.69
C ASP A 186 -8.43 -2.53 1.33
N ALA A 187 -8.57 -1.43 0.56
CA ALA A 187 -9.28 -1.44 -0.72
C ALA A 187 -8.61 -2.35 -1.78
N ASP A 188 -7.29 -2.49 -1.73
CA ASP A 188 -6.49 -3.31 -2.64
C ASP A 188 -6.23 -4.72 -2.09
N GLY A 189 -6.78 -5.06 -0.92
CA GLY A 189 -6.54 -6.31 -0.22
C GLY A 189 -6.87 -7.55 -1.03
N ASP A 190 -8.06 -7.60 -1.67
CA ASP A 190 -8.47 -8.72 -2.52
C ASP A 190 -7.59 -8.87 -3.75
N GLN A 191 -7.24 -7.77 -4.39
CA GLN A 191 -6.37 -7.78 -5.57
C GLN A 191 -4.96 -8.23 -5.21
N THR A 192 -4.40 -7.70 -4.13
CA THR A 192 -3.05 -8.04 -3.67
C THR A 192 -2.97 -9.51 -3.27
N LEU A 193 -3.96 -10.01 -2.52
CA LEU A 193 -4.04 -11.41 -2.14
C LEU A 193 -4.13 -12.32 -3.36
N ARG A 194 -5.01 -12.00 -4.32
CA ARG A 194 -5.15 -12.77 -5.56
C ARG A 194 -3.83 -12.88 -6.33
N VAL A 195 -3.13 -11.76 -6.53
CA VAL A 195 -1.83 -11.74 -7.24
C VAL A 195 -0.79 -12.52 -6.46
N PHE A 196 -0.70 -12.33 -5.14
CA PHE A 196 0.22 -13.06 -4.28
C PHE A 196 -0.01 -14.58 -4.38
N LEU A 197 -1.24 -15.04 -4.18
CA LEU A 197 -1.59 -16.47 -4.23
C LEU A 197 -1.24 -17.10 -5.57
N SER A 198 -1.48 -16.37 -6.66
CA SER A 198 -1.18 -16.81 -8.00
C SER A 198 0.33 -17.01 -8.24
N VAL A 199 1.16 -16.10 -7.76
CA VAL A 199 2.62 -16.21 -7.87
C VAL A 199 3.15 -17.29 -6.92
N ALA A 200 2.72 -17.26 -5.66
CA ALA A 200 3.16 -18.19 -4.63
C ALA A 200 2.85 -19.65 -4.98
N SER A 201 1.71 -19.92 -5.63
CA SER A 201 1.35 -21.26 -6.09
C SER A 201 2.44 -21.86 -7.00
N SER A 202 2.97 -21.10 -7.95
CA SER A 202 4.06 -21.54 -8.82
C SER A 202 5.38 -21.71 -8.06
N GLU A 203 5.66 -20.87 -7.07
CA GLU A 203 6.88 -20.96 -6.27
C GLU A 203 6.92 -22.18 -5.35
N TYR A 204 5.78 -22.63 -4.84
CA TYR A 204 5.68 -23.90 -4.10
C TYR A 204 5.92 -25.13 -4.98
N ILE A 205 5.75 -25.04 -6.29
CA ILE A 205 6.11 -26.14 -7.21
C ILE A 205 7.60 -26.12 -7.53
N THR A 206 8.19 -24.94 -7.76
CA THR A 206 9.62 -24.83 -8.13
C THR A 206 10.57 -24.95 -6.95
N GLY A 207 10.07 -24.87 -5.73
CA GLY A 207 10.89 -24.78 -4.52
C GLY A 207 11.48 -23.39 -4.26
N ALA A 208 11.13 -22.39 -5.06
CA ALA A 208 11.57 -21.01 -4.84
C ALA A 208 11.01 -20.41 -3.52
N ALA A 209 9.99 -21.03 -2.96
CA ALA A 209 9.44 -20.77 -1.62
C ALA A 209 10.27 -21.42 -0.48
N GLY A 210 11.40 -22.05 -0.79
CA GLY A 210 12.24 -22.78 0.15
C GLY A 210 11.90 -24.27 0.25
N LYS A 211 10.63 -24.67 0.09
CA LYS A 211 10.16 -26.06 0.13
C LYS A 211 9.15 -26.30 -0.98
N VAL A 212 9.29 -27.42 -1.68
CA VAL A 212 8.28 -27.88 -2.64
C VAL A 212 7.05 -28.40 -1.88
N ASP A 213 5.89 -27.83 -2.15
CA ASP A 213 4.60 -28.23 -1.57
C ASP A 213 3.48 -28.12 -2.62
N PRO A 214 3.27 -29.19 -3.42
CA PRO A 214 2.25 -29.19 -4.46
C PRO A 214 0.81 -29.07 -3.93
N ALA A 215 0.56 -29.54 -2.69
CA ALA A 215 -0.77 -29.43 -2.10
C ALA A 215 -1.11 -27.98 -1.76
N LYS A 216 -0.16 -27.27 -1.15
CA LYS A 216 -0.31 -25.84 -0.87
C LYS A 216 -0.39 -25.02 -2.17
N ALA A 217 0.42 -25.36 -3.18
CA ALA A 217 0.37 -24.73 -4.50
C ALA A 217 -1.04 -24.82 -5.12
N TRP A 218 -1.65 -25.99 -5.05
CA TRP A 218 -3.00 -26.23 -5.58
C TRP A 218 -4.05 -25.42 -4.82
N GLN A 219 -4.02 -25.48 -3.48
CA GLN A 219 -4.93 -24.73 -2.62
C GLN A 219 -4.86 -23.21 -2.89
N MET A 220 -3.65 -22.67 -3.04
CA MET A 220 -3.47 -21.25 -3.37
C MET A 220 -4.02 -20.90 -4.75
N ALA A 221 -3.84 -21.78 -5.73
CA ALA A 221 -4.40 -21.57 -7.06
C ALA A 221 -5.94 -21.60 -7.04
N GLU A 222 -6.57 -22.49 -6.27
CA GLU A 222 -8.02 -22.52 -6.09
C GLU A 222 -8.56 -21.24 -5.46
N GLU A 223 -7.88 -20.73 -4.45
CA GLU A 223 -8.28 -19.47 -3.82
C GLU A 223 -8.06 -18.27 -4.76
N ALA A 224 -6.95 -18.23 -5.51
CA ALA A 224 -6.71 -17.19 -6.51
C ALA A 224 -7.78 -17.20 -7.62
N GLU A 225 -8.19 -18.38 -8.08
CA GLU A 225 -9.27 -18.54 -9.05
C GLU A 225 -10.61 -18.03 -8.48
N ALA A 226 -10.93 -18.37 -7.23
CA ALA A 226 -12.13 -17.90 -6.54
C ALA A 226 -12.15 -16.37 -6.38
N LEU A 227 -10.97 -15.75 -6.25
CA LEU A 227 -10.78 -14.28 -6.26
C LEU A 227 -10.77 -13.69 -7.68
N GLY A 228 -11.06 -14.50 -8.71
CA GLY A 228 -11.23 -14.05 -10.10
C GLY A 228 -10.00 -14.19 -10.99
N ASP A 229 -8.94 -14.87 -10.57
CA ASP A 229 -7.78 -15.15 -11.43
C ASP A 229 -8.03 -16.40 -12.30
N LYS A 230 -8.69 -16.19 -13.42
CA LYS A 230 -9.04 -17.30 -14.36
C LYS A 230 -7.81 -17.96 -15.00
N ASP A 231 -6.67 -17.29 -15.03
CA ASP A 231 -5.44 -17.76 -15.68
C ASP A 231 -4.51 -18.54 -14.75
N VAL A 232 -4.80 -18.57 -13.45
CA VAL A 232 -3.89 -19.15 -12.46
C VAL A 232 -3.54 -20.60 -12.76
N PHE A 233 -4.52 -21.42 -13.12
CA PHE A 233 -4.29 -22.83 -13.45
C PHE A 233 -3.52 -22.99 -14.77
N TYR A 234 -3.69 -22.10 -15.75
CA TYR A 234 -2.85 -22.14 -16.95
C TYR A 234 -1.37 -21.85 -16.60
N ARG A 235 -1.10 -20.84 -15.77
CA ARG A 235 0.27 -20.54 -15.32
C ARG A 235 0.86 -21.67 -14.48
N LEU A 236 0.09 -22.25 -13.57
CA LEU A 236 0.51 -23.39 -12.75
C LEU A 236 0.81 -24.61 -13.61
N GLY A 237 -0.01 -24.91 -14.63
CA GLY A 237 0.21 -25.97 -15.60
C GLY A 237 1.52 -25.78 -16.36
N LYS A 238 1.85 -24.56 -16.78
CA LYS A 238 3.15 -24.24 -17.37
C LYS A 238 4.31 -24.52 -16.41
N THR A 239 4.15 -24.17 -15.14
CA THR A 239 5.17 -24.41 -14.11
C THR A 239 5.40 -25.90 -13.92
N TYR A 240 4.36 -26.71 -13.84
CA TYR A 240 4.49 -28.17 -13.79
C TYR A 240 5.12 -28.77 -15.05
N SER A 241 4.75 -28.27 -16.23
CA SER A 241 5.32 -28.77 -17.51
C SER A 241 6.81 -28.46 -17.65
N ALA A 242 7.29 -27.36 -17.06
CA ALA A 242 8.69 -26.93 -17.07
C ALA A 242 9.54 -27.59 -15.99
N ALA A 243 8.93 -28.23 -14.99
CA ALA A 243 9.65 -28.83 -13.88
C ALA A 243 10.45 -30.06 -14.30
N SER A 244 11.59 -30.28 -13.65
CA SER A 244 12.58 -31.32 -14.03
C SER A 244 12.08 -32.77 -13.88
N ASN A 245 11.10 -33.02 -12.99
CA ASN A 245 10.49 -34.34 -12.81
C ASN A 245 9.21 -34.49 -13.61
N GLN A 246 9.34 -34.64 -14.94
CA GLN A 246 8.19 -34.71 -15.86
C GLN A 246 7.23 -35.85 -15.55
N LYS A 247 7.71 -37.01 -15.10
CA LYS A 247 6.87 -38.18 -14.86
C LYS A 247 5.76 -37.92 -13.86
N ASP A 248 6.07 -37.23 -12.78
CA ASP A 248 5.11 -36.92 -11.71
C ASP A 248 4.36 -35.60 -11.96
N HIS A 249 4.95 -34.70 -12.75
CA HIS A 249 4.44 -33.36 -12.98
C HIS A 249 3.52 -33.24 -14.20
N LEU A 250 3.71 -34.05 -15.25
CA LEU A 250 2.85 -33.98 -16.46
C LEU A 250 1.38 -34.29 -16.19
N PRO A 251 1.01 -35.29 -15.35
CA PRO A 251 -0.38 -35.47 -14.99
C PRO A 251 -0.99 -34.26 -14.27
N LYS A 252 -0.22 -33.58 -13.43
CA LYS A 252 -0.65 -32.35 -12.75
C LYS A 252 -0.76 -31.17 -13.72
N ALA A 253 0.16 -31.04 -14.67
CA ALA A 253 0.07 -30.06 -15.73
C ALA A 253 -1.20 -30.25 -16.57
N PHE A 254 -1.51 -31.49 -16.95
CA PHE A 254 -2.73 -31.84 -17.65
C PHE A 254 -4.00 -31.39 -16.89
N GLU A 255 -4.10 -31.73 -15.59
CA GLU A 255 -5.24 -31.31 -14.77
C GLU A 255 -5.37 -29.76 -14.67
N CYS A 256 -4.24 -29.07 -14.55
CA CYS A 256 -4.22 -27.60 -14.54
C CYS A 256 -4.71 -27.02 -15.88
N TYR A 257 -4.21 -27.53 -17.02
CA TYR A 257 -4.66 -27.07 -18.33
C TYR A 257 -6.13 -27.38 -18.60
N LYS A 258 -6.61 -28.54 -18.13
CA LYS A 258 -8.02 -28.91 -18.23
C LYS A 258 -8.91 -27.92 -17.50
N ARG A 259 -8.59 -27.58 -16.23
CA ARG A 259 -9.34 -26.61 -15.43
C ARG A 259 -9.31 -25.22 -16.06
N ALA A 260 -8.16 -24.78 -16.55
CA ALA A 260 -8.05 -23.49 -17.22
C ALA A 260 -8.81 -23.45 -18.57
N ALA A 261 -8.85 -24.56 -19.31
CA ALA A 261 -9.65 -24.67 -20.53
C ALA A 261 -11.17 -24.62 -20.25
N GLU A 262 -11.62 -25.20 -19.13
CA GLU A 262 -13.00 -25.10 -18.64
C GLU A 262 -13.38 -23.64 -18.30
N ASN A 263 -12.44 -22.83 -17.85
CA ASN A 263 -12.59 -21.38 -17.66
C ASN A 263 -12.57 -20.56 -18.97
N GLY A 264 -12.46 -21.25 -20.11
CA GLY A 264 -12.50 -20.61 -21.42
C GLY A 264 -11.20 -19.97 -21.88
N ILE A 265 -10.05 -20.33 -21.30
CA ILE A 265 -8.73 -19.77 -21.66
C ILE A 265 -8.23 -20.43 -22.95
N PRO A 266 -8.12 -19.69 -24.10
CA PRO A 266 -7.72 -20.29 -25.38
C PRO A 266 -6.34 -20.94 -25.34
N ALA A 267 -5.37 -20.26 -24.72
CA ALA A 267 -4.03 -20.80 -24.55
C ALA A 267 -4.00 -22.12 -23.75
N ALA A 268 -4.91 -22.28 -22.78
CA ALA A 268 -5.04 -23.53 -22.02
C ALA A 268 -5.69 -24.62 -22.86
N MET A 269 -6.66 -24.28 -23.73
CA MET A 269 -7.25 -25.24 -24.68
C MET A 269 -6.18 -25.77 -25.65
N ALA A 270 -5.32 -24.90 -26.17
CA ALA A 270 -4.21 -25.30 -27.02
C ALA A 270 -3.21 -26.18 -26.27
N ALA A 271 -2.82 -25.81 -25.04
CA ALA A 271 -1.92 -26.63 -24.21
C ALA A 271 -2.52 -27.99 -23.85
N LEU A 272 -3.82 -28.06 -23.55
CA LEU A 272 -4.54 -29.29 -23.31
C LEU A 272 -4.61 -30.17 -24.58
N GLY A 273 -4.79 -29.54 -25.75
CA GLY A 273 -4.72 -30.21 -27.05
C GLY A 273 -3.36 -30.89 -27.26
N LEU A 274 -2.29 -30.18 -26.95
CA LEU A 274 -0.92 -30.73 -27.02
C LEU A 274 -0.73 -31.92 -26.05
N CYS A 275 -1.32 -31.85 -24.85
CA CYS A 275 -1.27 -32.98 -23.91
C CYS A 275 -1.93 -34.24 -24.49
N TYR A 276 -3.08 -34.12 -25.15
CA TYR A 276 -3.74 -35.25 -25.82
C TYR A 276 -3.00 -35.71 -27.08
N GLU A 277 -2.41 -34.79 -27.85
CA GLU A 277 -1.65 -35.12 -29.07
C GLU A 277 -0.38 -35.94 -28.77
N ALA A 278 0.34 -35.55 -27.73
CA ALA A 278 1.67 -36.14 -27.41
C ALA A 278 1.62 -37.11 -26.19
N GLY A 279 0.44 -37.41 -25.65
CA GLY A 279 0.34 -38.30 -24.49
C GLY A 279 0.97 -37.71 -23.20
N LEU A 280 0.96 -36.40 -23.03
CA LEU A 280 1.61 -35.73 -21.91
C LEU A 280 0.75 -35.76 -20.64
N GLY A 281 0.99 -36.72 -19.76
CA GLY A 281 0.24 -36.87 -18.50
C GLY A 281 -1.14 -37.54 -18.65
N ILE A 282 -1.51 -37.92 -19.86
CA ILE A 282 -2.75 -38.63 -20.23
C ILE A 282 -2.46 -39.52 -21.42
N GLU A 283 -3.32 -40.48 -21.73
CA GLU A 283 -3.25 -41.28 -22.98
C GLU A 283 -3.50 -40.38 -24.19
N GLU A 284 -2.83 -40.73 -25.33
CA GLU A 284 -2.95 -40.03 -26.60
C GLU A 284 -4.41 -40.10 -27.12
N ASP A 285 -4.96 -38.95 -27.53
CA ASP A 285 -6.28 -38.84 -28.16
C ASP A 285 -6.28 -37.70 -29.21
N ILE A 286 -5.96 -38.03 -30.43
CA ILE A 286 -5.87 -37.07 -31.54
C ILE A 286 -7.21 -36.41 -31.83
N ALA A 287 -8.35 -37.12 -31.65
CA ALA A 287 -9.66 -36.57 -31.93
C ALA A 287 -9.99 -35.42 -30.93
N ARG A 288 -9.68 -35.60 -29.65
CA ARG A 288 -9.81 -34.56 -28.64
C ARG A 288 -8.85 -33.40 -28.88
N ALA A 289 -7.59 -33.67 -29.24
CA ALA A 289 -6.63 -32.64 -29.58
C ALA A 289 -7.14 -31.72 -30.69
N VAL A 290 -7.61 -32.28 -31.80
CA VAL A 290 -8.18 -31.52 -32.94
C VAL A 290 -9.40 -30.70 -32.51
N SER A 291 -10.26 -31.26 -31.67
CA SER A 291 -11.44 -30.54 -31.16
C SER A 291 -11.05 -29.31 -30.31
N LEU A 292 -10.02 -29.45 -29.48
CA LEU A 292 -9.52 -28.38 -28.63
C LEU A 292 -8.84 -27.26 -29.44
N TYR A 293 -8.04 -27.63 -30.44
CA TYR A 293 -7.42 -26.65 -31.35
C TYR A 293 -8.40 -25.83 -32.17
N LYS A 294 -9.56 -26.39 -32.50
CA LYS A 294 -10.63 -25.65 -33.19
C LYS A 294 -11.34 -24.64 -32.27
N ARG A 295 -11.22 -24.80 -30.96
CA ARG A 295 -11.88 -23.95 -29.96
C ARG A 295 -10.91 -22.94 -29.32
N SER A 296 -9.61 -23.14 -29.48
CA SER A 296 -8.53 -22.25 -28.98
C SER A 296 -8.26 -21.01 -29.91
#